data_1a7d6ae5a9b7659a6bd806cede06b002
#
_entry.id   1a7d6ae5a9b7659a6bd806cede06b002
#
_cell.length_a   1.000
_cell.length_b   1.000
_cell.length_c   1.000
_cell.angle_alpha   90.00
_cell.angle_beta   90.00
_cell.angle_gamma   90.00
#
_symmetry.space_group_name_H-M   'P 1'
#
loop_
_entity.id
_entity.type
_entity.pdbx_description
1 polymer ?
#
loop_
_entity_poly.entity_id
_entity_poly.type
_entity_poly.pdbx_seq_one_letter_code
_entity_poly.pdbx_strand_id
1 'polypeptide(L)'
;MATTTNRTDKVLVVDDDARIRDLLRRYLTQEGFEVMVAEDGKALNRLLLRETVDIIVLDLMMPGEDGLSICRRLRAANDRTPIIMLTAKG
;
A
#
# COMPACT_ATOMS: atom_id res chain seq x y z
N MET A 1 -3.71 -4.91 -26.58
CA MET A 1 -4.11 -5.09 -26.02
C MET A 1 -4.96 -4.71 -25.61
N ALA A 2 -5.32 -4.63 -25.95
CA ALA A 2 -6.18 -4.09 -25.36
C ALA A 2 -6.68 -4.77 -24.39
N THR A 3 -6.54 -4.36 -23.44
CA THR A 3 -7.12 -5.00 -22.42
C THR A 3 -8.55 -4.84 -22.46
N THR A 4 -9.21 -5.85 -22.18
CA THR A 4 -10.64 -5.79 -22.17
C THR A 4 -11.19 -5.50 -20.82
N THR A 5 -10.38 -5.43 -19.82
CA THR A 5 -10.92 -5.19 -18.51
C THR A 5 -11.09 -3.72 -18.28
N ASN A 6 -12.17 -3.36 -17.63
CA ASN A 6 -12.40 -1.99 -17.20
C ASN A 6 -11.99 -1.79 -15.77
N ARG A 7 -11.47 -2.82 -15.18
CA ARG A 7 -11.10 -2.75 -13.79
C ARG A 7 -9.79 -2.02 -13.65
N THR A 8 -9.76 -1.10 -12.71
CA THR A 8 -8.53 -0.42 -12.34
C THR A 8 -8.03 -1.03 -11.04
N ASP A 9 -6.81 -1.50 -11.05
CA ASP A 9 -6.24 -2.09 -9.84
C ASP A 9 -5.98 -1.01 -8.82
N LYS A 10 -6.26 -1.33 -7.57
CA LYS A 10 -6.12 -0.41 -6.46
C LYS A 10 -4.86 -0.72 -5.68
N VAL A 11 -4.01 0.28 -5.53
CA VAL A 11 -2.75 0.16 -4.82
C VAL A 11 -2.81 1.04 -3.58
N LEU A 12 -2.43 0.49 -2.45
CA LEU A 12 -2.33 1.26 -1.22
C LEU A 12 -0.86 1.39 -0.84
N VAL A 13 -0.38 2.62 -0.78
CA VAL A 13 1.01 2.90 -0.43
C VAL A 13 1.07 3.34 1.03
N VAL A 14 1.85 2.63 1.82
CA VAL A 14 2.00 2.92 3.25
C VAL A 14 3.44 3.29 3.53
N ASP A 15 3.67 4.54 3.86
CA ASP A 15 5.01 5.06 4.12
C ASP A 15 4.86 6.31 4.98
N ASP A 16 5.70 6.48 5.96
CA ASP A 16 5.62 7.66 6.82
C ASP A 16 6.23 8.91 6.18
N ASP A 17 6.96 8.76 5.08
CA ASP A 17 7.56 9.88 4.38
C ASP A 17 6.60 10.41 3.32
N ALA A 18 6.13 11.64 3.52
CA ALA A 18 5.17 12.24 2.60
C ALA A 18 5.72 12.39 1.18
N ARG A 19 7.03 12.60 1.05
CA ARG A 19 7.63 12.74 -0.27
C ARG A 19 7.59 11.43 -1.04
N ILE A 20 7.84 10.32 -0.35
CA ILE A 20 7.78 9.01 -0.98
C ILE A 20 6.34 8.67 -1.35
N ARG A 21 5.41 8.94 -0.44
CA ARG A 21 3.99 8.68 -0.74
C ARG A 21 3.57 9.45 -1.98
N ASP A 22 3.95 10.73 -2.06
CA ASP A 22 3.54 11.55 -3.19
C ASP A 22 4.19 11.09 -4.49
N LEU A 23 5.46 10.75 -4.43
CA LEU A 23 6.17 10.27 -5.61
C LEU A 23 5.54 8.99 -6.15
N LEU A 24 5.30 8.02 -5.27
CA LEU A 24 4.72 6.75 -5.69
C LEU A 24 3.29 6.93 -6.16
N ARG A 25 2.53 7.79 -5.50
CA ARG A 25 1.16 8.04 -5.91
C ARG A 25 1.12 8.59 -7.33
N ARG A 26 1.98 9.56 -7.62
CA ARG A 26 2.00 10.16 -8.95
C ARG A 26 2.47 9.18 -10.01
N TYR A 27 3.52 8.44 -9.70
CA TYR A 27 4.05 7.48 -10.67
C TYR A 27 3.05 6.37 -10.98
N LEU A 28 2.48 5.78 -9.93
CA LEU A 28 1.57 4.67 -10.13
C LEU A 28 0.26 5.11 -10.77
N THR A 29 -0.18 6.32 -10.46
CA THR A 29 -1.37 6.87 -11.12
C THR A 29 -1.12 7.02 -12.62
N GLN A 30 0.08 7.47 -13.00
CA GLN A 30 0.42 7.56 -14.41
C GLN A 30 0.44 6.20 -15.09
N GLU A 31 0.75 5.15 -14.32
CA GLU A 31 0.77 3.80 -14.87
C GLU A 31 -0.61 3.14 -14.90
N GLY A 32 -1.63 3.86 -14.53
CA GLY A 32 -2.99 3.37 -14.65
C GLY A 32 -3.61 2.78 -13.39
N PHE A 33 -2.94 2.91 -12.27
CA PHE A 33 -3.48 2.38 -11.02
C PHE A 33 -4.29 3.44 -10.28
N GLU A 34 -5.24 2.97 -9.49
CA GLU A 34 -5.92 3.84 -8.54
C GLU A 34 -5.15 3.75 -7.23
N VAL A 35 -4.64 4.87 -6.75
CA VAL A 35 -3.68 4.86 -5.65
C VAL A 35 -4.25 5.54 -4.43
N MET A 36 -4.16 4.86 -3.30
CA MET A 36 -4.47 5.41 -1.99
C MET A 36 -3.20 5.43 -1.19
N VAL A 37 -3.11 6.32 -0.22
CA VAL A 37 -1.91 6.44 0.60
C VAL A 37 -2.29 6.43 2.07
N ALA A 38 -1.38 5.93 2.90
CA ALA A 38 -1.53 5.92 4.34
C ALA A 38 -0.17 6.23 4.96
N GLU A 39 -0.17 6.99 6.04
CA GLU A 39 1.09 7.39 6.66
C GLU A 39 1.55 6.41 7.74
N ASP A 40 0.68 5.52 8.20
CA ASP A 40 1.05 4.56 9.24
C ASP A 40 0.03 3.42 9.25
N GLY A 41 0.22 2.51 10.18
CA GLY A 41 -0.66 1.35 10.29
C GLY A 41 -2.08 1.68 10.68
N LYS A 42 -2.29 2.75 11.43
CA LYS A 42 -3.64 3.14 11.81
C LYS A 42 -4.41 3.65 10.59
N ALA A 43 -3.77 4.47 9.77
CA ALA A 43 -4.39 4.95 8.55
C ALA A 43 -4.66 3.79 7.59
N LEU A 44 -3.74 2.85 7.51
CA LEU A 44 -3.93 1.64 6.73
C LEU A 44 -5.18 0.89 7.16
N ASN A 45 -5.33 0.69 8.47
CA ASN A 45 -6.49 -0.03 8.99
C ASN A 45 -7.79 0.65 8.64
N ARG A 46 -7.83 1.98 8.74
CA ARG A 46 -9.05 2.72 8.40
C ARG A 46 -9.41 2.56 6.94
N LEU A 47 -8.41 2.57 6.07
CA LEU A 47 -8.67 2.41 4.65
C LEU A 47 -9.16 0.99 4.33
N LEU A 48 -8.58 -0.01 4.95
CA LEU A 48 -8.97 -1.39 4.68
C LEU A 48 -10.39 -1.71 5.16
N LEU A 49 -10.92 -0.92 6.09
CA LEU A 49 -12.31 -1.08 6.51
C LEU A 49 -13.29 -0.60 5.46
N ARG A 50 -12.87 0.30 4.57
CA ARG A 50 -13.76 0.93 3.60
C ARG A 50 -13.47 0.57 2.17
N GLU A 51 -12.23 0.17 1.87
CA GLU A 51 -11.79 -0.03 0.50
C GLU A 51 -11.25 -1.43 0.34
N THR A 52 -11.50 -2.02 -0.83
CA THR A 52 -10.76 -3.20 -1.20
C THR A 52 -9.51 -2.75 -1.94
N VAL A 53 -8.43 -3.46 -1.70
CA VAL A 53 -7.13 -3.11 -2.24
C VAL A 53 -6.55 -4.34 -2.91
N ASP A 54 -5.95 -4.15 -4.07
CA ASP A 54 -5.38 -5.27 -4.81
C ASP A 54 -3.94 -5.56 -4.43
N ILE A 55 -3.23 -4.52 -3.98
CA ILE A 55 -1.84 -4.70 -3.57
C ILE A 55 -1.47 -3.59 -2.58
N ILE A 56 -0.63 -3.92 -1.62
CA ILE A 56 -0.13 -2.96 -0.64
C ILE A 56 1.37 -2.80 -0.86
N VAL A 57 1.81 -1.56 -0.99
CA VAL A 57 3.24 -1.22 -1.00
C VAL A 57 3.56 -0.67 0.39
N LEU A 58 4.40 -1.35 1.12
CA LEU A 58 4.53 -1.14 2.55
C LEU A 58 5.98 -0.85 2.92
N ASP A 59 6.19 0.30 3.55
CA ASP A 59 7.50 0.67 4.04
C ASP A 59 7.87 -0.21 5.24
N LEU A 60 9.04 -0.81 5.17
CA LEU A 60 9.51 -1.71 6.20
C LEU A 60 9.95 -0.95 7.46
N MET A 61 10.44 0.26 7.28
CA MET A 61 11.11 1.00 8.35
C MET A 61 10.29 2.21 8.78
N MET A 62 9.21 1.97 9.47
CA MET A 62 8.38 3.06 10.00
C MET A 62 8.46 3.09 11.52
N PRO A 63 8.39 4.27 12.13
CA PRO A 63 8.30 4.34 13.59
C PRO A 63 6.95 3.80 14.05
N GLY A 64 6.90 3.32 15.27
CA GLY A 64 5.71 2.70 15.79
C GLY A 64 5.58 1.29 15.26
N GLU A 65 4.48 0.99 14.59
CA GLU A 65 4.31 -0.34 14.02
C GLU A 65 5.04 -0.41 12.68
N ASP A 66 6.07 -1.21 12.60
CA ASP A 66 6.86 -1.32 11.37
C ASP A 66 6.16 -2.24 10.36
N GLY A 67 6.75 -2.28 9.15
CA GLY A 67 6.14 -3.03 8.07
C GLY A 67 6.02 -4.52 8.32
N LEU A 68 7.00 -5.12 8.99
CA LEU A 68 6.91 -6.55 9.28
C LEU A 68 5.78 -6.86 10.24
N SER A 69 5.60 -6.02 11.25
CA SER A 69 4.51 -6.20 12.20
C SER A 69 3.16 -6.07 11.51
N ILE A 70 3.03 -5.09 10.62
CA ILE A 70 1.79 -4.91 9.87
C ILE A 70 1.53 -6.14 9.01
N CYS A 71 2.54 -6.65 8.33
CA CYS A 71 2.38 -7.82 7.47
C CYS A 71 1.92 -9.03 8.29
N ARG A 72 2.56 -9.27 9.43
CA ARG A 72 2.17 -10.39 10.30
C ARG A 72 0.73 -10.24 10.77
N ARG A 73 0.36 -9.03 11.14
CA ARG A 73 -0.98 -8.77 11.64
C ARG A 73 -2.04 -9.02 10.57
N LEU A 74 -1.77 -8.59 9.34
CA LEU A 74 -2.70 -8.82 8.25
C LEU A 74 -2.82 -10.30 7.93
N ARG A 75 -1.72 -11.03 7.92
CA ARG A 75 -1.77 -12.47 7.67
C ARG A 75 -2.49 -13.20 8.78
N ALA A 76 -2.29 -12.78 10.03
CA ALA A 76 -2.99 -13.38 11.16
C ALA A 76 -4.50 -13.15 11.07
N ALA A 77 -4.90 -12.04 10.47
CA ALA A 77 -6.31 -11.75 10.24
C ALA A 77 -6.85 -12.38 8.97
N ASN A 78 -6.05 -13.22 8.35
CA ASN A 78 -6.43 -13.94 7.13
C ASN A 78 -6.57 -13.02 5.91
N ASP A 79 -5.95 -11.87 5.96
CA ASP A 79 -5.92 -10.98 4.83
C ASP A 79 -4.77 -11.40 3.93
N ARG A 80 -5.08 -11.79 2.70
CA ARG A 80 -4.09 -12.32 1.78
C ARG A 80 -3.71 -11.34 0.68
N THR A 81 -4.03 -10.09 0.85
CA THR A 81 -3.65 -9.07 -0.12
C THR A 81 -2.14 -9.11 -0.35
N PRO A 82 -1.68 -9.16 -1.60
CA PRO A 82 -0.25 -9.12 -1.87
C PRO A 82 0.41 -7.87 -1.30
N ILE A 83 1.59 -8.05 -0.76
CA ILE A 83 2.35 -6.96 -0.14
C ILE A 83 3.73 -6.90 -0.76
N ILE A 84 4.11 -5.72 -1.23
CA ILE A 84 5.46 -5.43 -1.67
C ILE A 84 6.10 -4.59 -0.60
N MET A 85 7.24 -5.03 -0.09
CA MET A 85 7.90 -4.28 0.97
C MET A 85 9.01 -3.42 0.39
N LEU A 86 9.05 -2.18 0.84
CA LEU A 86 10.11 -1.26 0.51
C LEU A 86 11.10 -1.21 1.65
N THR A 87 12.36 -1.23 1.34
CA THR A 87 13.38 -1.05 2.37
C THR A 87 13.93 0.36 2.26
N ALA A 88 14.29 0.90 3.40
CA ALA A 88 14.88 2.23 3.42
C ALA A 88 16.35 2.18 3.05
N LYS A 89 16.88 1.02 2.83
CA LYS A 89 18.28 0.88 2.54
C LYS A 89 18.58 1.42 1.18
N GLY A 90 19.39 2.37 1.15
CA GLY A 90 19.80 2.98 -0.10
C GLY A 90 20.79 2.12 -0.86
#